data_959630d10e76408058378f652f694418
#
_entry.id   959630d10e76408058378f652f694418
#
_cell.length_a   1.000
_cell.length_b   1.000
_cell.length_c   1.000
_cell.angle_alpha   90.00
_cell.angle_beta   90.00
_cell.angle_gamma   90.00
#
_symmetry.space_group_name_H-M   'P 1'
#
loop_
_entity.id
_entity.type
_entity.pdbx_description
1 polymer ?
#
loop_
_entity_poly.entity_id
_entity_poly.type
_entity_poly.pdbx_seq_one_letter_code
_entity_poly.pdbx_strand_id
1 'polypeptide(L)'
;MQFPKSTATIAAWSLAGFHGITDERLKTQARGLSLIDAEFVTLVELPSEQHLIKLQSELATKYGLAYDYAYLDQNATTSHPLNSGVLHKQGITITNVSLMADSDGGDPSRRKAFTADVKIGSFDFHLIAVHLKSGRETASQKLRDDQCKVIGNYITNLRGPADRNPDILLMGDFNMIPGQDISNFHHLGGDDIMDFLSSWDLQSRFSHILEAGRANLLDGFAISRRYSTEYIRGSLRLFPMHWTLDMGREKFRNEVSDHLPFVASFRITSDAD
;
A
#
# COMPACT_ATOMS: atom_id res chain seq x y z
N MET A 1 -31.05 7.19 -11.99
CA MET A 1 -30.71 6.19 -10.95
C MET A 1 -29.31 5.70 -11.24
N GLN A 2 -28.36 5.96 -10.37
CA GLN A 2 -27.02 5.40 -10.50
C GLN A 2 -27.08 4.00 -9.88
N PHE A 3 -26.77 2.96 -10.66
CA PHE A 3 -26.71 1.61 -10.11
C PHE A 3 -25.58 1.56 -9.06
N PRO A 4 -25.76 0.89 -7.92
CA PRO A 4 -24.70 0.75 -6.94
C PRO A 4 -23.49 0.10 -7.61
N LYS A 5 -22.29 0.62 -7.33
CA LYS A 5 -21.04 0.02 -7.84
C LYS A 5 -20.96 -1.43 -7.37
N SER A 6 -20.62 -2.33 -8.27
CA SER A 6 -20.40 -3.75 -7.96
C SER A 6 -18.94 -4.07 -7.64
N THR A 7 -18.04 -3.11 -7.87
CA THR A 7 -16.60 -3.26 -7.67
C THR A 7 -16.02 -2.02 -7.03
N ALA A 8 -14.93 -2.20 -6.29
CA ALA A 8 -14.09 -1.13 -5.77
C ALA A 8 -12.68 -1.25 -6.32
N THR A 9 -12.05 -0.11 -6.57
CA THR A 9 -10.61 -0.02 -6.84
C THR A 9 -9.89 0.26 -5.54
N ILE A 10 -8.91 -0.59 -5.21
CA ILE A 10 -8.02 -0.44 -4.07
C ILE A 10 -6.62 -0.12 -4.60
N ALA A 11 -5.96 0.86 -4.02
CA ALA A 11 -4.65 1.32 -4.46
C ALA A 11 -3.64 1.34 -3.29
N ALA A 12 -2.36 1.25 -3.65
CA ALA A 12 -1.25 1.52 -2.74
C ALA A 12 -0.23 2.42 -3.44
N TRP A 13 0.30 3.42 -2.72
CA TRP A 13 1.29 4.33 -3.26
C TRP A 13 2.26 4.83 -2.19
N SER A 14 3.57 4.79 -2.48
CA SER A 14 4.60 5.45 -1.69
C SER A 14 4.80 6.88 -2.20
N LEU A 15 4.69 7.86 -1.29
CA LEU A 15 4.64 9.29 -1.65
C LEU A 15 6.01 9.99 -1.60
N ALA A 16 7.09 9.25 -1.31
CA ALA A 16 8.45 9.80 -1.21
C ALA A 16 8.55 11.02 -0.26
N GLY A 17 7.95 10.91 0.92
CA GLY A 17 7.86 12.00 1.90
C GLY A 17 9.18 12.54 2.40
N PHE A 18 10.29 11.82 2.19
CA PHE A 18 11.64 12.23 2.56
C PHE A 18 12.22 13.37 1.68
N HIS A 19 11.66 13.60 0.49
CA HIS A 19 12.07 14.71 -0.38
C HIS A 19 11.54 16.09 0.03
N GLY A 20 10.84 16.16 1.17
CA GLY A 20 10.15 17.37 1.60
C GLY A 20 8.84 17.62 0.86
N ILE A 21 7.98 18.43 1.48
CA ILE A 21 6.68 18.76 0.92
C ILE A 21 6.72 20.17 0.38
N THR A 22 6.57 20.31 -0.93
CA THR A 22 6.22 21.58 -1.57
C THR A 22 4.74 21.56 -1.93
N ASP A 23 4.12 22.74 -2.02
CA ASP A 23 2.73 22.84 -2.48
C ASP A 23 2.54 22.29 -3.89
N GLU A 24 3.53 22.42 -4.76
CA GLU A 24 3.52 21.85 -6.11
C GLU A 24 3.49 20.31 -6.07
N ARG A 25 4.34 19.69 -5.24
CA ARG A 25 4.34 18.24 -5.06
C ARG A 25 2.99 17.75 -4.55
N LEU A 26 2.45 18.38 -3.52
CA LEU A 26 1.15 18.05 -2.95
C LEU A 26 0.04 18.13 -4.01
N LYS A 27 -0.03 19.22 -4.78
CA LYS A 27 -1.03 19.37 -5.85
C LYS A 27 -0.88 18.32 -6.94
N THR A 28 0.35 17.96 -7.28
CA THR A 28 0.61 16.94 -8.31
C THR A 28 0.26 15.55 -7.78
N GLN A 29 0.55 15.24 -6.51
CA GLN A 29 0.12 14.01 -5.85
C GLN A 29 -1.41 13.92 -5.79
N ALA A 30 -2.09 14.99 -5.40
CA ALA A 30 -3.56 15.05 -5.40
C ALA A 30 -4.14 14.85 -6.80
N ARG A 31 -3.54 15.45 -7.84
CA ARG A 31 -3.93 15.21 -9.24
C ARG A 31 -3.74 13.72 -9.60
N GLY A 32 -2.64 13.11 -9.20
CA GLY A 32 -2.40 11.68 -9.41
C GLY A 32 -3.47 10.82 -8.75
N LEU A 33 -3.79 11.08 -7.49
CA LEU A 33 -4.85 10.37 -6.75
C LEU A 33 -6.22 10.56 -7.42
N SER A 34 -6.53 11.76 -7.92
CA SER A 34 -7.79 12.01 -8.63
C SER A 34 -7.91 11.23 -9.94
N LEU A 35 -6.79 10.94 -10.61
CA LEU A 35 -6.77 10.15 -11.85
C LEU A 35 -6.88 8.64 -11.58
N ILE A 36 -6.43 8.17 -10.42
CA ILE A 36 -6.68 6.80 -9.97
C ILE A 36 -8.15 6.63 -9.58
N ASP A 37 -8.71 7.61 -8.88
CA ASP A 37 -10.09 7.65 -8.35
C ASP A 37 -10.49 6.36 -7.60
N ALA A 38 -9.55 5.80 -6.83
CA ALA A 38 -9.78 4.58 -6.07
C ALA A 38 -10.75 4.82 -4.92
N GLU A 39 -11.49 3.77 -4.53
CA GLU A 39 -12.35 3.79 -3.34
C GLU A 39 -11.54 3.81 -2.06
N PHE A 40 -10.38 3.14 -2.08
CA PHE A 40 -9.49 3.01 -0.92
C PHE A 40 -8.03 3.09 -1.38
N VAL A 41 -7.23 3.91 -0.70
CA VAL A 41 -5.82 4.11 -1.04
C VAL A 41 -4.96 3.99 0.21
N THR A 42 -4.06 3.04 0.22
CA THR A 42 -2.99 2.96 1.22
C THR A 42 -1.83 3.85 0.79
N LEU A 43 -1.41 4.73 1.68
CA LEU A 43 -0.30 5.65 1.47
C LEU A 43 0.82 5.34 2.45
N VAL A 44 2.02 5.14 1.95
CA VAL A 44 3.24 5.03 2.74
C VAL A 44 4.19 6.18 2.44
N GLU A 45 5.21 6.36 3.26
CA GLU A 45 6.11 7.52 3.20
C GLU A 45 5.37 8.86 3.35
N LEU A 46 4.31 8.87 4.15
CA LEU A 46 3.66 10.11 4.54
C LEU A 46 4.56 10.89 5.51
N PRO A 47 4.87 12.15 5.23
CA PRO A 47 5.71 12.94 6.14
C PRO A 47 4.99 13.34 7.43
N SER A 48 3.66 13.50 7.38
CA SER A 48 2.84 13.86 8.55
C SER A 48 1.35 13.70 8.26
N GLU A 49 0.53 13.70 9.31
CA GLU A 49 -0.93 13.78 9.19
C GLU A 49 -1.38 15.04 8.44
N GLN A 50 -0.70 16.17 8.68
CA GLN A 50 -1.03 17.43 8.00
C GLN A 50 -0.89 17.33 6.46
N HIS A 51 0.03 16.49 5.96
CA HIS A 51 0.13 16.25 4.52
C HIS A 51 -1.11 15.51 4.00
N LEU A 52 -1.57 14.52 4.75
CA LEU A 52 -2.76 13.75 4.41
C LEU A 52 -4.03 14.63 4.40
N ILE A 53 -4.18 15.49 5.42
CA ILE A 53 -5.27 16.48 5.49
C ILE A 53 -5.24 17.44 4.29
N LYS A 54 -4.06 17.91 3.90
CA LYS A 54 -3.91 18.78 2.73
C LYS A 54 -4.25 18.06 1.42
N LEU A 55 -3.85 16.79 1.27
CA LEU A 55 -4.23 15.96 0.11
C LEU A 55 -5.76 15.80 0.05
N GLN A 56 -6.40 15.45 1.17
CA GLN A 56 -7.85 15.35 1.28
C GLN A 56 -8.54 16.66 0.86
N SER A 57 -8.06 17.78 1.38
CA SER A 57 -8.60 19.10 1.06
C SER A 57 -8.46 19.45 -0.43
N GLU A 58 -7.30 19.19 -1.02
CA GLU A 58 -7.04 19.45 -2.44
C GLU A 58 -7.92 18.55 -3.33
N LEU A 59 -8.08 17.27 -2.98
CA LEU A 59 -8.97 16.35 -3.68
C LEU A 59 -10.42 16.82 -3.65
N ALA A 60 -10.90 17.26 -2.50
CA ALA A 60 -12.26 17.78 -2.37
C ALA A 60 -12.49 19.09 -3.13
N THR A 61 -11.60 20.06 -2.95
CA THR A 61 -11.79 21.42 -3.49
C THR A 61 -11.51 21.51 -4.99
N LYS A 62 -10.51 20.79 -5.48
CA LYS A 62 -10.07 20.88 -6.87
C LYS A 62 -10.73 19.87 -7.79
N TYR A 63 -10.99 18.67 -7.28
CA TYR A 63 -11.45 17.53 -8.08
C TYR A 63 -12.84 17.04 -7.69
N GLY A 64 -13.46 17.60 -6.64
CA GLY A 64 -14.79 17.19 -6.17
C GLY A 64 -14.82 15.79 -5.58
N LEU A 65 -13.68 15.27 -5.16
CA LEU A 65 -13.53 13.93 -4.59
C LEU A 65 -13.45 14.00 -3.07
N ALA A 66 -14.53 13.61 -2.41
CA ALA A 66 -14.61 13.56 -0.95
C ALA A 66 -14.00 12.24 -0.43
N TYR A 67 -12.91 12.37 0.30
CA TYR A 67 -12.26 11.27 1.02
C TYR A 67 -12.28 11.54 2.51
N ASP A 68 -12.42 10.49 3.29
CA ASP A 68 -12.05 10.44 4.70
C ASP A 68 -10.66 9.79 4.83
N TYR A 69 -10.07 9.77 6.03
CA TYR A 69 -8.75 9.20 6.22
C TYR A 69 -8.61 8.51 7.58
N ALA A 70 -7.65 7.58 7.67
CA ALA A 70 -7.09 7.10 8.93
C ALA A 70 -5.57 7.20 8.89
N TYR A 71 -4.98 7.57 10.02
CA TYR A 71 -3.55 7.83 10.15
C TYR A 71 -3.06 7.45 11.53
N LEU A 72 -1.83 6.95 11.60
CA LEU A 72 -1.09 6.78 12.86
C LEU A 72 0.34 7.28 12.67
N ASP A 73 0.78 8.08 13.64
CA ASP A 73 2.17 8.48 13.73
C ASP A 73 3.02 7.26 14.13
N GLN A 74 4.05 6.99 13.37
CA GLN A 74 4.99 5.90 13.64
C GLN A 74 5.83 6.15 14.89
N ASN A 75 5.91 7.41 15.36
CA ASN A 75 6.80 7.83 16.45
C ASN A 75 8.25 7.36 16.27
N ALA A 76 8.66 7.18 15.02
CA ALA A 76 10.00 6.75 14.72
C ALA A 76 11.01 7.81 15.13
N THR A 77 12.06 7.38 15.82
CA THR A 77 13.13 8.27 16.33
C THR A 77 14.07 8.75 15.21
N THR A 78 13.59 8.86 14.00
CA THR A 78 14.35 9.32 12.83
C THR A 78 14.05 10.78 12.51
N SER A 79 15.02 11.47 11.89
CA SER A 79 14.83 12.84 11.40
C SER A 79 13.78 12.96 10.26
N HIS A 80 13.38 11.85 9.67
CA HIS A 80 12.40 11.77 8.60
C HIS A 80 11.38 10.68 8.93
N PRO A 81 10.36 10.97 9.75
CA PRO A 81 9.29 10.02 10.01
C PRO A 81 8.55 9.79 8.70
N LEU A 82 8.53 8.54 8.27
CA LEU A 82 7.80 8.09 7.08
C LEU A 82 6.62 7.28 7.57
N ASN A 83 5.49 7.95 7.74
CA ASN A 83 4.29 7.37 8.31
C ASN A 83 3.46 6.64 7.27
N SER A 84 2.45 5.92 7.73
CA SER A 84 1.47 5.25 6.90
C SER A 84 0.07 5.73 7.26
N GLY A 85 -0.79 5.75 6.26
CA GLY A 85 -2.19 6.09 6.42
C GLY A 85 -3.00 5.66 5.21
N VAL A 86 -4.29 5.91 5.28
CA VAL A 86 -5.22 5.59 4.20
C VAL A 86 -6.11 6.77 3.88
N LEU A 87 -6.46 6.90 2.60
CA LEU A 87 -7.59 7.72 2.13
C LEU A 87 -8.69 6.76 1.67
N HIS A 88 -9.92 7.05 2.01
CA HIS A 88 -11.06 6.24 1.60
C HIS A 88 -12.28 7.09 1.29
N LYS A 89 -13.10 6.66 0.32
CA LYS A 89 -14.36 7.34 0.01
C LYS A 89 -15.38 7.17 1.14
N GLN A 90 -16.32 8.08 1.21
CA GLN A 90 -17.41 8.01 2.17
C GLN A 90 -18.21 6.71 2.01
N GLY A 91 -18.69 6.17 3.14
CA GLY A 91 -19.40 4.89 3.19
C GLY A 91 -18.51 3.65 3.36
N ILE A 92 -17.20 3.82 3.39
CA ILE A 92 -16.24 2.79 3.79
C ILE A 92 -16.04 2.86 5.29
N THR A 93 -16.16 1.72 5.96
CA THR A 93 -15.94 1.62 7.41
C THR A 93 -14.51 1.18 7.67
N ILE A 94 -13.81 1.88 8.56
CA ILE A 94 -12.48 1.51 9.05
C ILE A 94 -12.53 1.44 10.57
N THR A 95 -12.06 0.33 11.14
CA THR A 95 -11.99 0.08 12.57
C THR A 95 -10.66 -0.55 12.95
N ASN A 96 -10.38 -0.66 14.25
CA ASN A 96 -9.21 -1.35 14.79
C ASN A 96 -7.86 -0.87 14.21
N VAL A 97 -7.78 0.43 13.91
CA VAL A 97 -6.56 1.03 13.36
C VAL A 97 -5.44 0.95 14.38
N SER A 98 -4.34 0.30 14.03
CA SER A 98 -3.20 0.12 14.93
C SER A 98 -1.87 -0.02 14.20
N LEU A 99 -0.78 0.11 14.93
CA LEU A 99 0.55 -0.28 14.48
C LEU A 99 0.85 -1.69 15.02
N MET A 100 1.21 -2.60 14.12
CA MET A 100 1.52 -3.99 14.48
C MET A 100 2.74 -4.04 15.40
N ALA A 101 2.58 -4.62 16.59
CA ALA A 101 3.67 -4.77 17.54
C ALA A 101 4.86 -5.51 16.90
N ASP A 102 6.07 -5.08 17.23
CA ASP A 102 7.35 -5.70 16.85
C ASP A 102 7.62 -5.81 15.34
N SER A 103 6.73 -5.31 14.48
CA SER A 103 6.91 -5.33 13.02
C SER A 103 7.98 -4.33 12.52
N ASP A 104 8.58 -3.55 13.42
CA ASP A 104 9.80 -2.79 13.20
C ASP A 104 11.07 -3.67 13.21
N GLY A 105 10.93 -4.98 13.51
CA GLY A 105 12.04 -5.92 13.61
C GLY A 105 12.90 -5.73 14.86
N GLY A 106 12.34 -5.10 15.92
CA GLY A 106 13.05 -4.78 17.16
C GLY A 106 13.92 -3.52 17.07
N ASP A 107 13.85 -2.76 15.99
CA ASP A 107 14.53 -1.46 15.84
C ASP A 107 13.50 -0.32 15.86
N PRO A 108 13.31 0.39 17.00
CA PRO A 108 12.30 1.44 17.14
C PRO A 108 12.54 2.66 16.23
N SER A 109 13.67 2.72 15.54
CA SER A 109 13.88 3.72 14.50
C SER A 109 13.21 3.35 13.17
N ARG A 110 12.57 2.18 13.10
CA ARG A 110 11.92 1.67 11.89
C ARG A 110 10.41 1.76 11.99
N ARG A 111 9.80 1.63 10.85
CA ARG A 111 8.34 1.71 10.72
C ARG A 111 7.71 0.38 11.04
N LYS A 112 6.62 0.44 11.78
CA LYS A 112 5.73 -0.69 12.01
C LYS A 112 4.73 -0.80 10.88
N ALA A 113 4.26 -2.00 10.61
CA ALA A 113 3.13 -2.21 9.72
C ALA A 113 1.88 -1.54 10.29
N PHE A 114 1.15 -0.82 9.45
CA PHE A 114 -0.14 -0.23 9.78
C PHE A 114 -1.23 -1.28 9.52
N THR A 115 -2.13 -1.48 10.47
CA THR A 115 -3.22 -2.43 10.34
C THR A 115 -4.57 -1.77 10.58
N ALA A 116 -5.60 -2.27 9.91
CA ALA A 116 -6.99 -1.84 10.12
C ALA A 116 -7.96 -2.91 9.62
N ASP A 117 -9.16 -2.96 10.19
CA ASP A 117 -10.27 -3.70 9.60
C ASP A 117 -11.07 -2.75 8.73
N VAL A 118 -11.32 -3.16 7.49
CA VAL A 118 -11.93 -2.33 6.44
C VAL A 118 -13.15 -3.03 5.87
N LYS A 119 -14.25 -2.27 5.64
CA LYS A 119 -15.45 -2.78 4.97
C LYS A 119 -15.87 -1.85 3.84
N ILE A 120 -15.97 -2.41 2.63
CA ILE A 120 -16.41 -1.73 1.40
C ILE A 120 -17.60 -2.49 0.80
N GLY A 121 -18.79 -1.97 0.98
CA GLY A 121 -20.01 -2.71 0.61
C GLY A 121 -20.16 -3.99 1.44
N SER A 122 -20.21 -5.14 0.78
CA SER A 122 -20.21 -6.45 1.47
C SER A 122 -18.80 -6.97 1.77
N PHE A 123 -17.81 -6.58 0.99
CA PHE A 123 -16.42 -7.04 1.16
C PHE A 123 -15.78 -6.42 2.39
N ASP A 124 -15.34 -7.25 3.32
CA ASP A 124 -14.53 -6.84 4.45
C ASP A 124 -13.18 -7.57 4.47
N PHE A 125 -12.14 -6.86 4.91
CA PHE A 125 -10.79 -7.37 4.92
C PHE A 125 -9.94 -6.76 6.03
N HIS A 126 -8.95 -7.52 6.46
CA HIS A 126 -7.90 -7.02 7.34
C HIS A 126 -6.75 -6.46 6.51
N LEU A 127 -6.56 -5.14 6.60
CA LEU A 127 -5.45 -4.44 5.95
C LEU A 127 -4.17 -4.63 6.74
N ILE A 128 -3.08 -4.95 6.04
CA ILE A 128 -1.70 -4.83 6.54
C ILE A 128 -0.93 -3.97 5.53
N ALA A 129 -0.68 -2.71 5.89
CA ALA A 129 0.11 -1.82 5.06
C ALA A 129 1.56 -1.82 5.52
N VAL A 130 2.49 -2.07 4.59
CA VAL A 130 3.90 -2.23 4.89
C VAL A 130 4.76 -1.19 4.18
N HIS A 131 5.82 -0.77 4.88
CA HIS A 131 6.98 -0.12 4.29
C HIS A 131 8.21 -0.74 4.94
N LEU A 132 8.68 -1.84 4.37
CA LEU A 132 9.77 -2.65 4.93
C LEU A 132 11.13 -1.95 4.78
N LYS A 133 12.14 -2.47 5.47
CA LYS A 133 13.49 -1.91 5.44
C LYS A 133 14.09 -1.96 4.03
N SER A 134 14.45 -0.80 3.52
CA SER A 134 15.19 -0.64 2.26
C SER A 134 16.66 -1.02 2.41
N GLY A 135 17.36 -1.21 1.29
CA GLY A 135 18.80 -1.46 1.24
C GLY A 135 19.14 -2.91 0.92
N ARG A 136 20.36 -3.09 0.39
CA ARG A 136 20.88 -4.39 -0.06
C ARG A 136 22.04 -4.90 0.77
N GLU A 137 22.52 -4.08 1.71
CA GLU A 137 23.55 -4.49 2.67
C GLU A 137 22.99 -5.54 3.66
N THR A 138 23.86 -6.42 4.16
CA THR A 138 23.49 -7.57 4.99
C THR A 138 22.64 -7.18 6.22
N ALA A 139 22.95 -6.06 6.85
CA ALA A 139 22.18 -5.59 8.02
C ALA A 139 20.73 -5.23 7.66
N SER A 140 20.53 -4.56 6.52
CA SER A 140 19.17 -4.22 6.04
C SER A 140 18.40 -5.44 5.57
N GLN A 141 19.06 -6.39 4.91
CA GLN A 141 18.44 -7.65 4.52
C GLN A 141 17.97 -8.44 5.75
N LYS A 142 18.84 -8.55 6.78
CA LYS A 142 18.50 -9.23 8.03
C LYS A 142 17.31 -8.58 8.72
N LEU A 143 17.31 -7.24 8.85
CA LEU A 143 16.21 -6.53 9.48
C LEU A 143 14.89 -6.71 8.71
N ARG A 144 14.93 -6.66 7.39
CA ARG A 144 13.76 -6.93 6.55
C ARG A 144 13.25 -8.37 6.73
N ASP A 145 14.16 -9.34 6.85
CA ASP A 145 13.83 -10.73 7.14
C ASP A 145 13.13 -10.88 8.51
N ASP A 146 13.64 -10.20 9.54
CA ASP A 146 13.04 -10.19 10.87
C ASP A 146 11.64 -9.53 10.84
N GLN A 147 11.46 -8.42 10.11
CA GLN A 147 10.14 -7.81 9.88
C GLN A 147 9.17 -8.78 9.20
N CYS A 148 9.61 -9.46 8.14
CA CYS A 148 8.78 -10.43 7.40
C CYS A 148 8.34 -11.58 8.29
N LYS A 149 9.20 -12.08 9.18
CA LYS A 149 8.86 -13.15 10.15
C LYS A 149 7.77 -12.71 11.12
N VAL A 150 7.89 -11.50 11.68
CA VAL A 150 6.88 -10.96 12.61
C VAL A 150 5.53 -10.83 11.92
N ILE A 151 5.51 -10.22 10.73
CA ILE A 151 4.29 -10.02 9.95
C ILE A 151 3.68 -11.37 9.53
N GLY A 152 4.51 -12.33 9.10
CA GLY A 152 4.04 -13.67 8.73
C GLY A 152 3.44 -14.44 9.89
N ASN A 153 4.04 -14.35 11.09
CA ASN A 153 3.47 -14.92 12.30
C ASN A 153 2.12 -14.26 12.65
N TYR A 154 2.01 -12.95 12.50
CA TYR A 154 0.76 -12.23 12.68
C TYR A 154 -0.33 -12.72 11.71
N ILE A 155 -0.02 -12.83 10.42
CA ILE A 155 -0.92 -13.36 9.39
C ILE A 155 -1.37 -14.79 9.74
N THR A 156 -0.44 -15.64 10.15
CA THR A 156 -0.75 -17.02 10.56
C THR A 156 -1.70 -17.07 11.75
N ASN A 157 -1.51 -16.18 12.74
CA ASN A 157 -2.36 -16.10 13.93
C ASN A 157 -3.76 -15.53 13.61
N LEU A 158 -3.87 -14.57 12.67
CA LEU A 158 -5.17 -14.06 12.23
C LEU A 158 -6.04 -15.15 11.62
N ARG A 159 -5.44 -16.06 10.89
CA ARG A 159 -6.17 -17.15 10.23
C ARG A 159 -6.76 -18.16 11.22
N GLY A 160 -6.20 -18.30 12.43
CA GLY A 160 -6.76 -19.09 13.52
C GLY A 160 -7.34 -20.47 13.14
N PRO A 161 -8.23 -21.03 13.96
CA PRO A 161 -9.01 -22.22 13.60
C PRO A 161 -9.93 -21.93 12.40
N ALA A 162 -10.31 -22.99 11.68
CA ALA A 162 -10.95 -22.99 10.34
C ALA A 162 -12.25 -22.21 10.18
N ASP A 163 -12.81 -21.67 11.22
CA ASP A 163 -14.03 -20.86 11.27
C ASP A 163 -13.79 -19.35 11.26
N ARG A 164 -12.53 -18.93 11.20
CA ARG A 164 -12.12 -17.55 10.98
C ARG A 164 -11.18 -17.49 9.77
N ASN A 165 -11.72 -17.12 8.67
CA ASN A 165 -10.99 -16.95 7.41
C ASN A 165 -11.05 -15.49 6.97
N PRO A 166 -10.33 -14.57 7.64
CA PRO A 166 -10.39 -13.18 7.24
C PRO A 166 -9.73 -13.01 5.87
N ASP A 167 -10.39 -12.23 5.04
CA ASP A 167 -9.71 -11.63 3.91
C ASP A 167 -8.57 -10.75 4.41
N ILE A 168 -7.37 -11.03 3.97
CA ILE A 168 -6.18 -10.25 4.31
C ILE A 168 -5.66 -9.58 3.05
N LEU A 169 -5.53 -8.26 3.09
CA LEU A 169 -4.84 -7.48 2.08
C LEU A 169 -3.53 -6.96 2.65
N LEU A 170 -2.42 -7.52 2.19
CA LEU A 170 -1.08 -7.06 2.51
C LEU A 170 -0.55 -6.25 1.34
N MET A 171 -0.27 -4.96 1.53
CA MET A 171 0.11 -4.07 0.43
C MET A 171 1.07 -2.95 0.87
N GLY A 172 1.77 -2.38 -0.08
CA GLY A 172 2.67 -1.25 0.11
C GLY A 172 4.04 -1.46 -0.50
N ASP A 173 5.06 -0.84 0.09
CA ASP A 173 6.46 -0.99 -0.30
C ASP A 173 7.12 -2.12 0.50
N PHE A 174 7.31 -3.25 -0.16
CA PHE A 174 7.98 -4.41 0.42
C PHE A 174 9.51 -4.27 0.45
N ASN A 175 10.07 -3.36 -0.35
CA ASN A 175 11.52 -3.27 -0.56
C ASN A 175 12.18 -4.62 -0.95
N MET A 176 11.39 -5.53 -1.53
CA MET A 176 11.77 -6.87 -1.95
C MET A 176 11.66 -7.00 -3.47
N ILE A 177 12.58 -7.71 -4.08
CA ILE A 177 12.56 -7.98 -5.52
C ILE A 177 12.09 -9.43 -5.75
N PRO A 178 10.99 -9.65 -6.48
CA PRO A 178 10.54 -10.98 -6.85
C PRO A 178 11.65 -11.80 -7.51
N GLY A 179 11.82 -13.05 -7.03
CA GLY A 179 12.87 -13.94 -7.50
C GLY A 179 14.26 -13.72 -6.85
N GLN A 180 14.45 -12.67 -6.07
CA GLN A 180 15.69 -12.44 -5.31
C GLN A 180 15.48 -12.60 -3.80
N ASP A 181 14.42 -12.02 -3.25
CA ASP A 181 14.12 -12.04 -1.81
C ASP A 181 13.15 -13.20 -1.45
N ILE A 182 13.39 -14.40 -1.99
CA ILE A 182 12.48 -15.57 -1.93
C ILE A 182 12.13 -15.93 -0.48
N SER A 183 13.12 -15.98 0.42
CA SER A 183 12.89 -16.32 1.84
C SER A 183 11.93 -15.34 2.52
N ASN A 184 12.01 -14.05 2.19
CA ASN A 184 11.15 -13.02 2.77
C ASN A 184 9.70 -13.19 2.30
N PHE A 185 9.48 -13.52 1.02
CA PHE A 185 8.15 -13.85 0.50
C PHE A 185 7.57 -15.09 1.20
N HIS A 186 8.38 -16.12 1.45
CA HIS A 186 7.96 -17.30 2.23
C HIS A 186 7.58 -16.92 3.66
N HIS A 187 8.37 -16.08 4.34
CA HIS A 187 8.03 -15.64 5.71
C HIS A 187 6.70 -14.91 5.77
N LEU A 188 6.35 -14.14 4.74
CA LEU A 188 5.05 -13.48 4.63
C LEU A 188 3.89 -14.40 4.24
N GLY A 189 4.12 -15.72 4.21
CA GLY A 189 3.11 -16.71 3.88
C GLY A 189 2.97 -17.00 2.39
N GLY A 190 3.95 -16.60 1.57
CA GLY A 190 3.96 -16.92 0.13
C GLY A 190 3.87 -18.41 -0.12
N ASP A 191 3.11 -18.79 -1.17
CA ASP A 191 2.80 -20.14 -1.62
C ASP A 191 1.82 -20.96 -0.73
N ASP A 192 1.70 -20.66 0.56
CA ASP A 192 0.86 -21.41 1.48
C ASP A 192 -0.40 -20.65 1.91
N ILE A 193 -0.21 -19.43 2.41
CA ILE A 193 -1.23 -18.64 3.08
C ILE A 193 -1.64 -17.42 2.25
N MET A 194 -0.68 -16.78 1.60
CA MET A 194 -0.87 -15.56 0.82
C MET A 194 -0.54 -15.79 -0.65
N ASP A 195 -1.38 -15.27 -1.53
CA ASP A 195 -1.07 -15.13 -2.95
C ASP A 195 -0.49 -13.73 -3.18
N PHE A 196 0.80 -13.66 -3.48
CA PHE A 196 1.41 -12.43 -3.97
C PHE A 196 0.96 -12.21 -5.41
N LEU A 197 0.17 -11.17 -5.61
CA LEU A 197 -0.39 -10.89 -6.91
C LEU A 197 0.74 -10.61 -7.91
N SER A 198 0.81 -11.45 -8.91
CA SER A 198 1.92 -11.50 -9.87
C SER A 198 1.96 -10.24 -10.73
N SER A 199 3.16 -9.70 -10.88
CA SER A 199 3.46 -8.59 -11.77
C SER A 199 3.66 -9.01 -13.23
N TRP A 200 3.46 -10.27 -13.57
CA TRP A 200 3.72 -10.78 -14.92
C TRP A 200 2.93 -10.05 -16.02
N ASP A 201 1.74 -9.56 -15.65
CA ASP A 201 0.87 -8.80 -16.55
C ASP A 201 1.19 -7.29 -16.56
N LEU A 202 2.18 -6.85 -15.77
CA LEU A 202 2.52 -5.44 -15.68
C LEU A 202 3.44 -5.04 -16.85
N GLN A 203 2.95 -4.17 -17.70
CA GLN A 203 3.66 -3.69 -18.90
C GLN A 203 5.03 -3.06 -18.60
N SER A 204 5.20 -2.49 -17.41
CA SER A 204 6.41 -1.77 -17.03
C SER A 204 7.36 -2.54 -16.13
N ARG A 205 6.88 -3.47 -15.33
CA ARG A 205 7.66 -4.33 -14.40
C ARG A 205 8.57 -3.57 -13.43
N PHE A 206 8.25 -2.34 -13.09
CA PHE A 206 8.95 -1.56 -12.08
C PHE A 206 7.97 -0.64 -11.37
N SER A 207 8.09 -0.52 -10.08
CA SER A 207 7.34 0.43 -9.25
C SER A 207 8.23 1.56 -8.73
N HIS A 208 9.51 1.29 -8.52
CA HIS A 208 10.49 2.24 -8.01
C HIS A 208 11.42 2.74 -9.11
N ILE A 209 11.48 4.06 -9.29
CA ILE A 209 12.26 4.76 -10.33
C ILE A 209 13.58 5.23 -9.73
N LEU A 210 14.67 4.58 -10.08
CA LEU A 210 16.00 4.96 -9.66
C LEU A 210 16.59 6.07 -10.54
N GLU A 211 17.63 6.73 -10.02
CA GLU A 211 18.53 7.55 -10.82
C GLU A 211 19.15 6.73 -11.97
N ALA A 212 19.52 7.39 -13.05
CA ALA A 212 20.11 6.76 -14.23
C ALA A 212 19.18 5.73 -14.93
N GLY A 213 17.87 5.84 -14.78
CA GLY A 213 16.90 5.04 -15.52
C GLY A 213 16.80 3.57 -15.09
N ARG A 214 17.45 3.17 -14.00
CA ARG A 214 17.24 1.84 -13.39
C ARG A 214 15.91 1.82 -12.65
N ALA A 215 15.33 0.65 -12.53
CA ALA A 215 14.04 0.47 -11.89
C ALA A 215 13.94 -0.92 -11.26
N ASN A 216 13.23 -1.01 -10.13
CA ASN A 216 12.93 -2.25 -9.44
C ASN A 216 11.42 -2.37 -9.22
N LEU A 217 10.92 -3.59 -9.10
CA LEU A 217 9.58 -3.85 -8.61
C LEU A 217 9.67 -4.09 -7.10
N LEU A 218 9.29 -3.10 -6.30
CA LEU A 218 9.40 -3.13 -4.82
C LEU A 218 8.05 -3.12 -4.13
N ASP A 219 7.04 -2.58 -4.78
CA ASP A 219 5.69 -2.43 -4.25
C ASP A 219 4.77 -3.53 -4.78
N GLY A 220 3.68 -3.81 -4.09
CA GLY A 220 2.73 -4.81 -4.55
C GLY A 220 1.55 -5.05 -3.63
N PHE A 221 0.82 -6.12 -3.95
CA PHE A 221 -0.31 -6.65 -3.21
C PHE A 221 -0.14 -8.14 -2.97
N ALA A 222 -0.53 -8.59 -1.78
CA ALA A 222 -0.80 -10.00 -1.51
C ALA A 222 -2.19 -10.13 -0.86
N ILE A 223 -2.87 -11.21 -1.17
CA ILE A 223 -4.22 -11.51 -0.67
C ILE A 223 -4.24 -12.88 0.00
N SER A 224 -5.19 -13.10 0.90
CA SER A 224 -5.41 -14.41 1.51
C SER A 224 -5.68 -15.46 0.44
N ARG A 225 -4.81 -16.47 0.38
CA ARG A 225 -4.98 -17.58 -0.55
C ARG A 225 -6.25 -18.37 -0.21
N ARG A 226 -7.09 -18.62 -1.22
CA ARG A 226 -8.38 -19.33 -1.17
C ARG A 226 -9.55 -18.56 -0.57
N TYR A 227 -9.33 -17.46 0.13
CA TYR A 227 -10.39 -16.71 0.81
C TYR A 227 -10.74 -15.43 0.09
N SER A 228 -9.79 -14.60 -0.31
CA SER A 228 -10.06 -13.36 -1.04
C SER A 228 -10.55 -13.63 -2.47
N THR A 229 -11.76 -14.19 -2.57
CA THR A 229 -12.42 -14.51 -3.86
C THR A 229 -12.98 -13.27 -4.54
N GLU A 230 -13.06 -12.16 -3.81
CA GLU A 230 -13.50 -10.84 -4.25
C GLU A 230 -12.52 -10.21 -5.22
N TYR A 231 -11.24 -10.58 -5.12
CA TYR A 231 -10.23 -10.09 -6.06
C TYR A 231 -10.59 -10.45 -7.52
N ILE A 232 -10.65 -9.43 -8.36
CA ILE A 232 -10.85 -9.62 -9.79
C ILE A 232 -9.52 -10.00 -10.43
N ARG A 233 -9.37 -11.27 -10.78
CA ARG A 233 -8.13 -11.81 -11.35
C ARG A 233 -7.70 -11.02 -12.58
N GLY A 234 -6.42 -10.68 -12.65
CA GLY A 234 -5.85 -9.89 -13.74
C GLY A 234 -6.11 -8.38 -13.64
N SER A 235 -6.79 -7.90 -12.59
CA SER A 235 -7.04 -6.47 -12.40
C SER A 235 -5.85 -5.73 -11.79
N LEU A 236 -4.89 -6.42 -11.15
CA LEU A 236 -3.71 -5.78 -10.62
C LEU A 236 -2.89 -5.16 -11.75
N ARG A 237 -2.61 -3.89 -11.61
CA ARG A 237 -1.77 -3.15 -12.55
C ARG A 237 -0.93 -2.12 -11.82
N LEU A 238 0.22 -1.84 -12.39
CA LEU A 238 0.99 -0.65 -12.07
C LEU A 238 0.35 0.54 -12.79
N PHE A 239 -0.05 1.55 -12.04
CA PHE A 239 -0.63 2.75 -12.65
C PHE A 239 0.50 3.62 -13.21
N PRO A 240 0.54 3.88 -14.54
CA PRO A 240 1.65 4.59 -15.17
C PRO A 240 1.58 6.10 -14.90
N MET A 241 1.65 6.49 -13.63
CA MET A 241 1.37 7.83 -13.12
C MET A 241 2.20 8.90 -13.84
N HIS A 242 3.48 8.64 -14.08
CA HIS A 242 4.36 9.59 -14.77
C HIS A 242 3.87 9.92 -16.18
N TRP A 243 3.39 8.93 -16.94
CA TRP A 243 2.80 9.17 -18.27
C TRP A 243 1.45 9.85 -18.18
N THR A 244 0.62 9.42 -17.22
CA THR A 244 -0.72 9.99 -17.03
C THR A 244 -0.65 11.48 -16.61
N LEU A 245 0.42 11.87 -15.93
CA LEU A 245 0.70 13.27 -15.59
C LEU A 245 1.48 14.04 -16.68
N ASP A 246 1.80 13.38 -17.79
CA ASP A 246 2.65 13.94 -18.87
C ASP A 246 4.04 14.36 -18.38
N MET A 247 4.65 13.48 -17.57
CA MET A 247 5.96 13.72 -16.98
C MET A 247 6.96 12.64 -17.41
N GLY A 248 8.19 13.03 -17.71
CA GLY A 248 9.30 12.11 -17.82
C GLY A 248 9.62 11.47 -16.45
N ARG A 249 10.19 10.26 -16.44
CA ARG A 249 10.49 9.51 -15.21
C ARG A 249 11.31 10.30 -14.20
N GLU A 250 12.36 10.97 -14.67
CA GLU A 250 13.24 11.77 -13.79
C GLU A 250 12.47 12.92 -13.14
N LYS A 251 11.68 13.65 -13.92
CA LYS A 251 10.85 14.75 -13.41
C LYS A 251 9.85 14.23 -12.39
N PHE A 252 9.14 13.13 -12.70
CA PHE A 252 8.18 12.51 -11.80
C PHE A 252 8.85 12.09 -10.48
N ARG A 253 10.00 11.41 -10.55
CA ARG A 253 10.79 11.01 -9.39
C ARG A 253 11.14 12.19 -8.48
N ASN A 254 11.58 13.28 -9.07
CA ASN A 254 12.07 14.44 -8.31
C ASN A 254 10.94 15.33 -7.78
N GLU A 255 9.82 15.43 -8.48
CA GLU A 255 8.76 16.38 -8.18
C GLU A 255 7.49 15.74 -7.58
N VAL A 256 7.31 14.42 -7.70
CA VAL A 256 6.08 13.76 -7.26
C VAL A 256 6.38 12.60 -6.31
N SER A 257 6.94 11.51 -6.83
CA SER A 257 7.34 10.32 -6.09
C SER A 257 8.31 9.50 -6.93
N ASP A 258 9.22 8.79 -6.29
CA ASP A 258 10.07 7.79 -6.94
C ASP A 258 9.37 6.42 -7.06
N HIS A 259 8.14 6.29 -6.57
CA HIS A 259 7.30 5.10 -6.71
C HIS A 259 6.06 5.35 -7.58
N LEU A 260 5.67 4.34 -8.35
CA LEU A 260 4.41 4.30 -9.09
C LEU A 260 3.34 3.57 -8.27
N PRO A 261 2.08 4.03 -8.30
CA PRO A 261 0.99 3.36 -7.59
C PRO A 261 0.67 1.99 -8.18
N PHE A 262 0.28 1.06 -7.32
CA PHE A 262 -0.42 -0.17 -7.69
C PHE A 262 -1.92 0.00 -7.51
N VAL A 263 -2.70 -0.62 -8.38
CA VAL A 263 -4.16 -0.65 -8.28
C VAL A 263 -4.69 -2.05 -8.58
N ALA A 264 -5.70 -2.47 -7.82
CA ALA A 264 -6.41 -3.72 -8.03
C ALA A 264 -7.92 -3.50 -7.86
N SER A 265 -8.74 -4.35 -8.46
CA SER A 265 -10.21 -4.28 -8.35
C SER A 265 -10.75 -5.47 -7.59
N PHE A 266 -11.76 -5.20 -6.75
CA PHE A 266 -12.42 -6.19 -5.90
C PHE A 266 -13.94 -6.10 -6.09
N ARG A 267 -14.65 -7.24 -6.01
CA ARG A 267 -16.11 -7.27 -5.92
C ARG A 267 -16.53 -6.82 -4.53
N ILE A 268 -17.62 -6.05 -4.46
CA ILE A 268 -18.13 -5.50 -3.19
C ILE A 268 -19.62 -5.78 -2.98
N THR A 269 -20.22 -6.64 -3.79
CA THR A 269 -21.63 -6.98 -3.71
C THR A 269 -21.93 -8.30 -3.00
N SER A 270 -20.90 -9.10 -2.80
CA SER A 270 -20.95 -10.37 -2.05
C SER A 270 -19.63 -10.53 -1.31
N ASP A 271 -19.68 -11.22 -0.21
CA ASP A 271 -18.58 -11.74 0.54
C ASP A 271 -18.76 -13.25 0.58
N ALA A 272 -17.68 -14.02 0.46
CA ALA A 272 -17.77 -15.46 0.27
C ALA A 272 -17.30 -16.26 1.51
N ASP A 273 -16.90 -15.58 2.59
CA ASP A 273 -16.47 -16.18 3.87
C ASP A 273 -17.51 -16.04 5.00
#